data_eff7b9b89f96553e8b64489b456ea6dc
#
_entry.id   eff7b9b89f96553e8b64489b456ea6dc
#
_cell.length_a   1.000
_cell.length_b   1.000
_cell.length_c   1.000
_cell.angle_alpha   90.00
_cell.angle_beta   90.00
_cell.angle_gamma   90.00
#
_symmetry.space_group_name_H-M   'P 1'
#
loop_
_entity.id
_entity.type
_entity.pdbx_description
1 polymer ?
#
loop_
_entity_poly.entity_id
_entity_poly.type
_entity_poly.pdbx_seq_one_letter_code
_entity_poly.pdbx_strand_id
1 'polypeptide(L)'
;MVKEKVMLGQVLDAGFALTKAEYDDIRFGNNILPDFRNQPNFQGPDGQPNKEALQQYFSNVQLNAPVYHEIQKRRITENRLYAKYTTLVKKSVFVNTAQARDDHEGKNLKASFSFVAKRYDSEADSLYTVSDKDLRRFYDEHKSELKYKQKPSRKFSYVLFPVQASEADRQQTLSELASLRADLLSTTNDSLFVIANSDDRTYNKAPYTEGTADKLNDSLIVNAAVGDVVGPFSEGETWKLVKVKELADVPEARVRHILLSTQEGKSEDVQKQLADSLLAVVKKDRSKFEDLVTKFSNDPGSVSTGGVYEWFDKQRMVPEFTAASFDQKVGAITIAKTSYGFHIVEVLGQRTRQERRVVSLQRAMKPSPATFKEVYKKANDFSLRNKTEEAMKAAAEEAGLQLTAVEELRPDQRFVSGLQEPNSTISWVNRAELDQVSEPLEAGDNYVVALLTGIREEGVPALEDVRELFTKEAAKAMKAEAYIAKMQGKTDLNGLATELGGSVQSATDMLYNSFSIPGGYSEFEVVGRLFALENGQTSVPLKGENAVYVVSMTNKTPAGEATDLSTEKSSLLQRTQGRVDNGVFNALREAVGVKDNRSLYY
;
A
#
# COMPACT_ATOMS: atom_id res chain seq x y z
N MET A 1 16.28 -6.87 -16.75
CA MET A 1 16.62 -7.90 -17.78
C MET A 1 15.71 -7.87 -19.00
N VAL A 2 14.38 -8.14 -18.91
CA VAL A 2 13.47 -8.09 -20.09
C VAL A 2 13.41 -6.68 -20.69
N LYS A 3 13.17 -5.65 -19.87
CA LYS A 3 13.15 -4.25 -20.32
C LYS A 3 14.47 -3.85 -20.99
N GLU A 4 15.59 -4.24 -20.44
CA GLU A 4 16.92 -4.00 -21.03
C GLU A 4 17.02 -4.61 -22.42
N LYS A 5 16.72 -5.90 -22.57
CA LYS A 5 16.86 -6.59 -23.85
C LYS A 5 15.91 -6.04 -24.92
N VAL A 6 14.66 -5.80 -24.58
CA VAL A 6 13.66 -5.27 -25.52
C VAL A 6 13.98 -3.85 -25.93
N MET A 7 14.24 -2.97 -24.96
CA MET A 7 14.56 -1.55 -25.24
C MET A 7 15.90 -1.41 -25.93
N LEU A 8 16.96 -2.10 -25.46
CA LEU A 8 18.29 -1.99 -26.01
C LEU A 8 18.34 -2.52 -27.46
N GLY A 9 17.67 -3.64 -27.76
CA GLY A 9 17.55 -4.16 -29.11
C GLY A 9 17.00 -3.10 -30.06
N GLN A 10 15.83 -2.55 -29.76
CA GLN A 10 15.19 -1.53 -30.60
C GLN A 10 15.99 -0.23 -30.71
N VAL A 11 16.67 0.18 -29.66
CA VAL A 11 17.54 1.36 -29.66
C VAL A 11 18.74 1.18 -30.60
N LEU A 12 19.37 0.00 -30.57
CA LEU A 12 20.50 -0.32 -31.42
C LEU A 12 20.08 -0.51 -32.90
N ASP A 13 18.95 -1.18 -33.13
CA ASP A 13 18.36 -1.35 -34.47
C ASP A 13 17.99 0.00 -35.11
N ALA A 14 17.57 0.97 -34.28
CA ALA A 14 17.32 2.35 -34.71
C ALA A 14 18.61 3.19 -34.90
N GLY A 15 19.79 2.60 -34.70
CA GLY A 15 21.08 3.25 -34.94
C GLY A 15 21.53 4.21 -33.83
N PHE A 16 20.93 4.18 -32.64
CA PHE A 16 21.38 5.03 -31.55
C PHE A 16 22.67 4.51 -30.93
N ALA A 17 23.60 5.42 -30.69
CA ALA A 17 24.83 5.19 -29.97
C ALA A 17 25.10 6.31 -28.96
N LEU A 18 25.91 6.02 -27.96
CA LEU A 18 26.44 7.00 -27.02
C LEU A 18 27.89 7.23 -27.33
N THR A 19 28.24 8.46 -27.75
CA THR A 19 29.63 8.85 -27.99
C THR A 19 30.36 9.08 -26.68
N LYS A 20 31.71 9.00 -26.73
CA LYS A 20 32.53 9.32 -25.55
C LYS A 20 32.29 10.75 -25.07
N ALA A 21 32.20 11.72 -25.99
CA ALA A 21 31.95 13.12 -25.65
C ALA A 21 30.61 13.29 -24.91
N GLU A 22 29.55 12.63 -25.38
CA GLU A 22 28.25 12.67 -24.72
C GLU A 22 28.27 11.94 -23.37
N TYR A 23 28.98 10.82 -23.27
CA TYR A 23 29.16 10.09 -22.02
C TYR A 23 29.91 10.93 -20.96
N ASP A 24 30.89 11.73 -21.38
CA ASP A 24 31.62 12.61 -20.48
C ASP A 24 30.75 13.82 -20.09
N ASP A 25 29.95 14.36 -21.03
CA ASP A 25 29.05 15.49 -20.79
C ASP A 25 27.97 15.17 -19.73
N ILE A 26 27.39 13.97 -19.75
CA ILE A 26 26.37 13.56 -18.79
C ILE A 26 26.92 13.18 -17.41
N ARG A 27 28.22 12.98 -17.26
CA ARG A 27 28.88 12.71 -15.98
C ARG A 27 29.39 13.98 -15.29
N PHE A 28 30.04 14.85 -16.04
CA PHE A 28 30.70 16.03 -15.49
C PHE A 28 30.72 17.22 -16.46
N GLY A 29 29.90 17.21 -17.50
CA GLY A 29 29.76 18.34 -18.46
C GLY A 29 28.64 19.32 -18.08
N ASN A 30 27.82 19.66 -19.05
CA ASN A 30 26.71 20.59 -18.87
C ASN A 30 25.36 19.87 -18.64
N ASN A 31 25.27 18.60 -19.06
CA ASN A 31 24.04 17.77 -18.95
C ASN A 31 24.17 16.67 -17.89
N ILE A 32 24.74 17.01 -16.72
CA ILE A 32 24.95 16.06 -15.63
C ILE A 32 23.64 15.41 -15.23
N LEU A 33 23.65 14.08 -15.11
CA LEU A 33 22.50 13.28 -14.72
C LEU A 33 21.93 13.73 -13.37
N PRO A 34 20.60 13.78 -13.21
CA PRO A 34 19.94 14.16 -11.95
C PRO A 34 20.43 13.35 -10.74
N ASP A 35 20.75 12.07 -10.95
CA ASP A 35 21.29 11.16 -9.92
C ASP A 35 22.60 11.66 -9.29
N PHE A 36 23.36 12.49 -10.00
CA PHE A 36 24.58 13.10 -9.50
C PHE A 36 24.39 14.58 -9.21
N ARG A 37 23.64 15.30 -10.06
CA ARG A 37 23.39 16.73 -9.90
C ARG A 37 22.75 17.08 -8.56
N ASN A 38 21.81 16.26 -8.10
CA ASN A 38 20.98 16.54 -6.92
C ASN A 38 21.59 16.00 -5.60
N GLN A 39 22.78 15.37 -5.65
CA GLN A 39 23.42 14.88 -4.43
C GLN A 39 24.25 15.98 -3.77
N PRO A 40 24.07 16.23 -2.46
CA PRO A 40 24.81 17.28 -1.74
C PRO A 40 26.34 17.17 -1.86
N ASN A 41 26.86 15.93 -1.90
CA ASN A 41 28.29 15.65 -2.01
C ASN A 41 28.91 16.09 -3.36
N PHE A 42 28.08 16.35 -4.35
CA PHE A 42 28.50 16.78 -5.69
C PHE A 42 28.05 18.22 -6.03
N GLN A 43 27.64 18.98 -5.01
CA GLN A 43 27.28 20.39 -5.17
C GLN A 43 28.37 21.31 -4.62
N GLY A 44 28.62 22.40 -5.33
CA GLY A 44 29.47 23.50 -4.84
C GLY A 44 28.72 24.40 -3.86
N PRO A 45 29.41 25.37 -3.26
CA PRO A 45 28.80 26.34 -2.35
C PRO A 45 27.67 27.19 -2.95
N ASP A 46 27.68 27.29 -4.30
CA ASP A 46 26.66 27.99 -5.12
C ASP A 46 25.46 27.11 -5.48
N GLY A 47 25.42 25.87 -4.99
CA GLY A 47 24.38 24.89 -5.31
C GLY A 47 24.48 24.31 -6.73
N GLN A 48 25.52 24.64 -7.48
CA GLN A 48 25.77 24.06 -8.80
C GLN A 48 26.60 22.78 -8.70
N PRO A 49 26.50 21.88 -9.70
CA PRO A 49 27.29 20.66 -9.70
C PRO A 49 28.81 20.95 -9.71
N ASN A 50 29.51 20.35 -8.74
CA ASN A 50 30.96 20.43 -8.66
C ASN A 50 31.60 19.40 -9.62
N LYS A 51 32.05 19.84 -10.77
CA LYS A 51 32.60 19.01 -11.82
C LYS A 51 33.89 18.28 -11.38
N GLU A 52 34.72 18.94 -10.58
CA GLU A 52 35.96 18.35 -10.06
C GLU A 52 35.69 17.20 -9.08
N ALA A 53 34.73 17.39 -8.15
CA ALA A 53 34.31 16.35 -7.24
C ALA A 53 33.73 15.14 -7.99
N LEU A 54 32.96 15.38 -9.06
CA LEU A 54 32.43 14.31 -9.91
C LEU A 54 33.55 13.57 -10.66
N GLN A 55 34.53 14.28 -11.20
CA GLN A 55 35.70 13.67 -11.88
C GLN A 55 36.51 12.81 -10.91
N GLN A 56 36.77 13.31 -9.70
CA GLN A 56 37.45 12.56 -8.65
C GLN A 56 36.66 11.31 -8.23
N TYR A 57 35.36 11.43 -8.06
CA TYR A 57 34.49 10.31 -7.75
C TYR A 57 34.56 9.20 -8.81
N PHE A 58 34.36 9.53 -10.08
CA PHE A 58 34.41 8.54 -11.16
C PHE A 58 35.78 7.91 -11.34
N SER A 59 36.87 8.68 -11.16
CA SER A 59 38.23 8.17 -11.19
C SER A 59 38.51 7.23 -10.02
N ASN A 60 38.06 7.58 -8.82
CA ASN A 60 38.21 6.76 -7.63
C ASN A 60 37.43 5.44 -7.75
N VAL A 61 36.19 5.49 -8.23
CA VAL A 61 35.36 4.30 -8.47
C VAL A 61 36.03 3.39 -9.52
N GLN A 62 36.57 3.97 -10.59
CA GLN A 62 37.27 3.19 -11.62
C GLN A 62 38.52 2.45 -11.06
N LEU A 63 39.27 3.09 -10.18
CA LEU A 63 40.51 2.51 -9.61
C LEU A 63 40.20 1.49 -8.50
N ASN A 64 39.31 1.81 -7.59
CA ASN A 64 39.11 1.03 -6.36
C ASN A 64 37.95 0.05 -6.42
N ALA A 65 37.02 0.20 -7.37
CA ALA A 65 35.86 -0.65 -7.55
C ALA A 65 35.54 -0.90 -9.04
N PRO A 66 36.45 -1.52 -9.80
CA PRO A 66 36.34 -1.64 -11.26
C PRO A 66 35.09 -2.37 -11.73
N VAL A 67 34.64 -3.41 -11.01
CA VAL A 67 33.38 -4.11 -11.33
C VAL A 67 32.18 -3.19 -11.18
N TYR A 68 32.13 -2.41 -10.11
CA TYR A 68 31.06 -1.43 -9.88
C TYR A 68 31.10 -0.31 -10.94
N HIS A 69 32.29 0.13 -11.32
CA HIS A 69 32.48 1.10 -12.40
C HIS A 69 31.85 0.63 -13.73
N GLU A 70 32.10 -0.61 -14.14
CA GLU A 70 31.51 -1.16 -15.37
C GLU A 70 29.99 -1.31 -15.28
N ILE A 71 29.45 -1.74 -14.13
CA ILE A 71 28.00 -1.78 -13.90
C ILE A 71 27.39 -0.37 -14.01
N GLN A 72 28.03 0.61 -13.38
CA GLN A 72 27.55 2.00 -13.40
C GLN A 72 27.63 2.61 -14.83
N LYS A 73 28.74 2.37 -15.54
CA LYS A 73 28.92 2.79 -16.93
C LYS A 73 27.85 2.20 -17.84
N ARG A 74 27.60 0.91 -17.72
CA ARG A 74 26.55 0.23 -18.47
C ARG A 74 25.17 0.86 -18.17
N ARG A 75 24.82 1.04 -16.90
CA ARG A 75 23.54 1.63 -16.48
C ARG A 75 23.35 3.05 -17.02
N ILE A 76 24.39 3.89 -16.94
CA ILE A 76 24.37 5.25 -17.49
C ILE A 76 24.15 5.23 -19.01
N THR A 77 24.89 4.35 -19.71
CA THR A 77 24.77 4.19 -21.16
C THR A 77 23.37 3.77 -21.59
N GLU A 78 22.83 2.72 -20.98
CA GLU A 78 21.50 2.21 -21.28
C GLU A 78 20.41 3.24 -20.99
N ASN A 79 20.45 3.89 -19.84
CA ASN A 79 19.47 4.93 -19.48
C ASN A 79 19.48 6.08 -20.49
N ARG A 80 20.67 6.49 -20.94
CA ARG A 80 20.78 7.57 -21.94
C ARG A 80 20.25 7.15 -23.31
N LEU A 81 20.55 5.94 -23.73
CA LEU A 81 20.04 5.37 -24.97
C LEU A 81 18.51 5.25 -24.94
N TYR A 82 17.92 4.77 -23.83
CA TYR A 82 16.47 4.72 -23.66
C TYR A 82 15.84 6.10 -23.70
N ALA A 83 16.46 7.10 -23.06
CA ALA A 83 15.99 8.48 -23.09
C ALA A 83 16.01 9.04 -24.52
N LYS A 84 17.04 8.75 -25.32
CA LYS A 84 17.10 9.15 -26.73
C LYS A 84 15.95 8.55 -27.54
N TYR A 85 15.74 7.25 -27.41
CA TYR A 85 14.67 6.55 -28.13
C TYR A 85 13.28 7.06 -27.72
N THR A 86 13.03 7.18 -26.42
CA THR A 86 11.77 7.72 -25.90
C THR A 86 11.54 9.16 -26.39
N THR A 87 12.60 9.97 -26.44
CA THR A 87 12.54 11.34 -26.98
C THR A 87 12.22 11.35 -28.47
N LEU A 88 12.80 10.42 -29.25
CA LEU A 88 12.46 10.28 -30.67
C LEU A 88 10.97 9.97 -30.84
N VAL A 89 10.45 8.97 -30.10
CA VAL A 89 9.03 8.62 -30.13
C VAL A 89 8.16 9.80 -29.71
N LYS A 90 8.51 10.52 -28.63
CA LYS A 90 7.79 11.74 -28.22
C LYS A 90 7.78 12.80 -29.32
N LYS A 91 8.91 13.02 -30.00
CA LYS A 91 9.01 14.02 -31.06
C LYS A 91 8.32 13.58 -32.36
N SER A 92 8.09 12.30 -32.57
CA SER A 92 7.28 11.82 -33.71
C SER A 92 5.78 12.03 -33.51
N VAL A 93 5.34 12.26 -32.26
CA VAL A 93 3.95 12.58 -31.97
C VAL A 93 3.65 14.01 -32.36
N PHE A 94 2.63 14.21 -33.16
CA PHE A 94 2.14 15.52 -33.54
C PHE A 94 0.60 15.57 -33.41
N VAL A 95 0.07 16.75 -33.20
CA VAL A 95 -1.36 17.02 -33.16
C VAL A 95 -1.72 17.85 -34.38
N ASN A 96 -2.59 17.32 -35.23
CA ASN A 96 -3.05 18.04 -36.41
C ASN A 96 -4.17 19.05 -36.05
N THR A 97 -4.50 19.91 -37.03
CA THR A 97 -5.52 20.96 -36.80
C THR A 97 -6.91 20.42 -36.58
N ALA A 98 -7.27 19.24 -37.18
CA ALA A 98 -8.56 18.61 -36.97
C ALA A 98 -8.72 18.14 -35.53
N GLN A 99 -7.72 17.45 -34.97
CA GLN A 99 -7.72 17.02 -33.57
C GLN A 99 -7.83 18.19 -32.59
N ALA A 100 -7.14 19.30 -32.87
CA ALA A 100 -7.25 20.51 -32.04
C ALA A 100 -8.63 21.16 -32.14
N ARG A 101 -9.27 21.12 -33.32
CA ARG A 101 -10.62 21.59 -33.52
C ARG A 101 -11.64 20.74 -32.78
N ASP A 102 -11.52 19.40 -32.86
CA ASP A 102 -12.35 18.47 -32.10
C ASP A 102 -12.25 18.70 -30.58
N ASP A 103 -11.03 18.96 -30.06
CA ASP A 103 -10.82 19.27 -28.64
C ASP A 103 -11.46 20.62 -28.27
N HIS A 104 -11.36 21.63 -29.14
CA HIS A 104 -12.03 22.92 -28.96
C HIS A 104 -13.55 22.75 -28.96
N GLU A 105 -14.10 22.06 -29.95
CA GLU A 105 -15.54 21.77 -30.03
C GLU A 105 -16.01 20.99 -28.80
N GLY A 106 -15.28 19.95 -28.39
CA GLY A 106 -15.59 19.20 -27.20
C GLY A 106 -15.72 20.03 -25.93
N LYS A 107 -14.92 21.06 -25.80
CA LYS A 107 -14.86 21.95 -24.63
C LYS A 107 -15.83 23.13 -24.68
N ASN A 108 -16.31 23.50 -25.84
CA ASN A 108 -17.05 24.75 -26.03
C ASN A 108 -18.45 24.57 -26.64
N LEU A 109 -18.70 23.48 -27.38
CA LEU A 109 -20.03 23.14 -27.87
C LEU A 109 -20.91 22.70 -26.69
N LYS A 110 -22.03 23.37 -26.50
CA LYS A 110 -22.96 23.15 -25.37
C LYS A 110 -24.34 22.79 -25.86
N ALA A 111 -25.03 22.00 -25.07
CA ALA A 111 -26.42 21.66 -25.29
C ALA A 111 -27.26 21.81 -24.01
N SER A 112 -28.44 22.37 -24.14
CA SER A 112 -29.49 22.37 -23.12
C SER A 112 -30.66 21.57 -23.66
N PHE A 113 -31.16 20.62 -22.90
CA PHE A 113 -32.20 19.70 -23.33
C PHE A 113 -33.01 19.17 -22.16
N SER A 114 -34.20 18.69 -22.46
CA SER A 114 -35.02 17.92 -21.53
C SER A 114 -35.06 16.47 -21.98
N PHE A 115 -35.18 15.54 -21.03
CA PHE A 115 -35.18 14.11 -21.37
C PHE A 115 -36.04 13.30 -20.40
N VAL A 116 -36.45 12.13 -20.85
CA VAL A 116 -37.02 11.06 -20.03
C VAL A 116 -36.13 9.84 -20.21
N ALA A 117 -35.77 9.19 -19.09
CA ALA A 117 -34.98 8.00 -19.08
C ALA A 117 -35.74 6.84 -18.41
N LYS A 118 -35.70 5.66 -19.02
CA LYS A 118 -36.15 4.41 -18.38
C LYS A 118 -34.89 3.55 -18.10
N ARG A 119 -34.53 3.46 -16.83
CA ARG A 119 -33.34 2.76 -16.37
C ARG A 119 -33.55 1.25 -16.39
N TYR A 120 -32.50 0.50 -16.71
CA TYR A 120 -32.56 -0.97 -16.73
C TYR A 120 -32.72 -1.58 -15.33
N ASP A 121 -32.24 -0.89 -14.28
CA ASP A 121 -32.41 -1.31 -12.88
C ASP A 121 -33.78 -0.95 -12.28
N SER A 122 -34.62 -0.22 -13.02
CA SER A 122 -35.98 0.13 -12.56
C SER A 122 -36.98 -1.03 -12.58
N GLU A 123 -36.64 -2.12 -13.25
CA GLU A 123 -37.45 -3.35 -13.32
C GLU A 123 -36.56 -4.56 -13.02
N ALA A 124 -37.10 -5.54 -12.29
CA ALA A 124 -36.36 -6.74 -11.93
C ALA A 124 -35.99 -7.57 -13.18
N ASP A 125 -34.78 -8.17 -13.20
CA ASP A 125 -34.34 -9.05 -14.31
C ASP A 125 -35.25 -10.26 -14.47
N SER A 126 -35.88 -10.73 -13.41
CA SER A 126 -36.82 -11.86 -13.44
C SER A 126 -38.04 -11.67 -14.34
N LEU A 127 -38.35 -10.42 -14.71
CA LEU A 127 -39.42 -10.11 -15.68
C LEU A 127 -38.98 -10.38 -17.13
N TYR A 128 -37.69 -10.54 -17.38
CA TYR A 128 -37.08 -10.72 -18.69
C TYR A 128 -36.32 -12.04 -18.71
N THR A 129 -37.10 -13.14 -18.79
CA THR A 129 -36.54 -14.49 -18.76
C THR A 129 -35.72 -14.76 -20.04
N VAL A 130 -34.42 -14.94 -19.87
CA VAL A 130 -33.52 -15.31 -20.97
C VAL A 130 -33.56 -16.82 -21.17
N SER A 131 -34.06 -17.28 -22.34
CA SER A 131 -34.00 -18.68 -22.67
C SER A 131 -32.57 -19.09 -23.06
N ASP A 132 -32.27 -20.40 -23.00
CA ASP A 132 -30.96 -20.92 -23.49
C ASP A 132 -30.73 -20.57 -24.97
N LYS A 133 -31.78 -20.49 -25.77
CA LYS A 133 -31.69 -20.08 -27.18
C LYS A 133 -31.28 -18.60 -27.29
N ASP A 134 -31.89 -17.73 -26.50
CA ASP A 134 -31.58 -16.30 -26.52
C ASP A 134 -30.18 -16.02 -25.98
N LEU A 135 -29.81 -16.73 -24.93
CA LEU A 135 -28.45 -16.65 -24.37
C LEU A 135 -27.39 -17.06 -25.39
N ARG A 136 -27.58 -18.22 -26.10
CA ARG A 136 -26.64 -18.67 -27.12
C ARG A 136 -26.55 -17.69 -28.29
N ARG A 137 -27.69 -17.15 -28.74
CA ARG A 137 -27.72 -16.13 -29.80
C ARG A 137 -26.92 -14.89 -29.36
N PHE A 138 -27.23 -14.33 -28.17
CA PHE A 138 -26.55 -13.17 -27.65
C PHE A 138 -25.03 -13.41 -27.47
N TYR A 139 -24.66 -14.57 -26.95
CA TYR A 139 -23.26 -14.96 -26.83
C TYR A 139 -22.57 -15.02 -28.22
N ASP A 140 -23.14 -15.67 -29.19
CA ASP A 140 -22.54 -15.82 -30.53
C ASP A 140 -22.37 -14.47 -31.25
N GLU A 141 -23.27 -13.52 -31.03
CA GLU A 141 -23.22 -12.15 -31.57
C GLU A 141 -22.12 -11.30 -30.90
N HIS A 142 -21.90 -11.46 -29.58
CA HIS A 142 -21.08 -10.54 -28.79
C HIS A 142 -19.76 -11.12 -28.27
N LYS A 143 -19.55 -12.45 -28.25
CA LYS A 143 -18.37 -13.11 -27.65
C LYS A 143 -17.02 -12.62 -28.17
N SER A 144 -16.97 -12.07 -29.39
CA SER A 144 -15.75 -11.54 -30.01
C SER A 144 -15.44 -10.09 -29.64
N GLU A 145 -16.33 -9.38 -28.93
CA GLU A 145 -16.08 -8.03 -28.49
C GLU A 145 -14.90 -7.97 -27.51
N LEU A 146 -14.08 -6.92 -27.61
CA LEU A 146 -12.87 -6.76 -26.80
C LEU A 146 -13.13 -6.83 -25.29
N LYS A 147 -14.29 -6.30 -24.84
CA LYS A 147 -14.68 -6.29 -23.43
C LYS A 147 -14.93 -7.67 -22.83
N TYR A 148 -15.20 -8.68 -23.67
CA TYR A 148 -15.45 -10.06 -23.24
C TYR A 148 -14.24 -10.98 -23.43
N LYS A 149 -13.22 -10.54 -24.16
CA LYS A 149 -12.00 -11.34 -24.31
C LYS A 149 -11.31 -11.55 -22.98
N GLN A 150 -11.01 -12.80 -22.69
CA GLN A 150 -10.30 -13.19 -21.47
C GLN A 150 -8.81 -13.31 -21.70
N LYS A 151 -8.04 -13.07 -20.65
CA LYS A 151 -6.61 -13.39 -20.59
C LYS A 151 -6.44 -14.82 -20.10
N PRO A 152 -5.31 -15.49 -20.46
CA PRO A 152 -5.05 -16.83 -19.96
C PRO A 152 -4.96 -16.81 -18.43
N SER A 153 -5.60 -17.77 -17.79
CA SER A 153 -5.57 -17.93 -16.33
C SER A 153 -5.85 -19.38 -15.93
N ARG A 154 -5.53 -19.68 -14.67
CA ARG A 154 -5.78 -20.98 -14.07
C ARG A 154 -6.66 -20.80 -12.83
N LYS A 155 -7.56 -21.75 -12.62
CA LYS A 155 -8.40 -21.85 -11.42
C LYS A 155 -7.96 -23.08 -10.63
N PHE A 156 -7.79 -22.95 -9.32
CA PHE A 156 -7.39 -24.06 -8.47
C PHE A 156 -7.94 -23.92 -7.07
N SER A 157 -8.03 -25.02 -6.35
CA SER A 157 -8.34 -25.06 -4.94
C SER A 157 -7.15 -25.64 -4.18
N TYR A 158 -6.93 -25.20 -2.93
CA TYR A 158 -5.82 -25.70 -2.14
C TYR A 158 -6.19 -25.87 -0.66
N VAL A 159 -5.48 -26.79 0.01
CA VAL A 159 -5.50 -26.97 1.46
C VAL A 159 -4.11 -26.67 2.00
N LEU A 160 -4.04 -25.78 3.02
CA LEU A 160 -2.81 -25.42 3.71
C LEU A 160 -2.63 -26.33 4.93
N PHE A 161 -1.46 -26.92 5.06
CA PHE A 161 -1.01 -27.71 6.20
C PHE A 161 0.02 -26.89 6.98
N PRO A 162 -0.41 -26.20 8.05
CA PRO A 162 0.51 -25.36 8.82
C PRO A 162 1.49 -26.22 9.60
N VAL A 163 2.78 -25.87 9.53
CA VAL A 163 3.82 -26.51 10.34
C VAL A 163 4.02 -25.67 11.60
N GLN A 164 3.47 -26.13 12.69
CA GLN A 164 3.62 -25.53 14.01
C GLN A 164 4.46 -26.43 14.90
N ALA A 165 5.18 -25.81 15.85
CA ALA A 165 5.96 -26.58 16.80
C ALA A 165 5.08 -27.57 17.57
N SER A 166 5.47 -28.83 17.58
CA SER A 166 4.77 -29.91 18.30
C SER A 166 5.02 -29.83 19.81
N GLU A 167 4.25 -30.59 20.59
CA GLU A 167 4.50 -30.71 22.03
C GLU A 167 5.91 -31.32 22.29
N ALA A 168 6.40 -32.20 21.42
CA ALA A 168 7.77 -32.73 21.51
C ALA A 168 8.81 -31.62 21.31
N ASP A 169 8.61 -30.73 20.34
CA ASP A 169 9.49 -29.56 20.11
C ASP A 169 9.48 -28.64 21.32
N ARG A 170 8.31 -28.42 21.89
CA ARG A 170 8.15 -27.62 23.10
C ARG A 170 8.93 -28.21 24.29
N GLN A 171 8.79 -29.50 24.53
CA GLN A 171 9.50 -30.19 25.62
C GLN A 171 11.02 -30.16 25.40
N GLN A 172 11.46 -30.35 24.18
CA GLN A 172 12.86 -30.24 23.83
C GLN A 172 13.41 -28.83 24.11
N THR A 173 12.71 -27.77 23.63
CA THR A 173 13.11 -26.37 23.86
C THR A 173 13.15 -26.03 25.35
N LEU A 174 12.17 -26.51 26.14
CA LEU A 174 12.15 -26.30 27.59
C LEU A 174 13.30 -27.03 28.29
N SER A 175 13.65 -28.24 27.84
CA SER A 175 14.79 -29.01 28.37
C SER A 175 16.13 -28.31 28.05
N GLU A 176 16.29 -27.81 26.84
CA GLU A 176 17.45 -27.00 26.46
C GLU A 176 17.57 -25.74 27.30
N LEU A 177 16.46 -25.00 27.49
CA LEU A 177 16.42 -23.80 28.34
C LEU A 177 16.73 -24.11 29.81
N ALA A 178 16.29 -25.26 30.33
CA ALA A 178 16.63 -25.69 31.70
C ALA A 178 18.14 -25.92 31.85
N SER A 179 18.78 -26.54 30.86
CA SER A 179 20.24 -26.69 30.84
C SER A 179 20.94 -25.32 30.72
N LEU A 180 20.52 -24.50 29.77
CA LEU A 180 21.07 -23.15 29.59
C LEU A 180 20.88 -22.25 30.83
N ARG A 181 19.84 -22.48 31.61
CA ARG A 181 19.61 -21.77 32.89
C ARG A 181 20.70 -22.11 33.91
N ALA A 182 21.05 -23.41 34.03
CA ALA A 182 22.11 -23.85 34.94
C ALA A 182 23.47 -23.26 34.51
N ASP A 183 23.76 -23.29 33.22
CA ASP A 183 25.00 -22.75 32.66
C ASP A 183 25.05 -21.22 32.80
N LEU A 184 23.94 -20.50 32.57
CA LEU A 184 23.85 -19.04 32.71
C LEU A 184 24.05 -18.61 34.19
N LEU A 185 23.63 -19.43 35.15
CA LEU A 185 23.87 -19.20 36.58
C LEU A 185 25.36 -19.26 36.90
N SER A 186 26.07 -20.21 36.32
CA SER A 186 27.49 -20.53 36.66
C SER A 186 28.51 -19.78 35.80
N THR A 187 28.12 -19.22 34.66
CA THR A 187 29.03 -18.53 33.74
C THR A 187 29.64 -17.28 34.37
N THR A 188 30.91 -17.05 34.09
CA THR A 188 31.66 -15.83 34.49
C THR A 188 31.54 -14.72 33.44
N ASN A 189 31.12 -15.05 32.21
CA ASN A 189 30.99 -14.12 31.10
C ASN A 189 29.60 -14.21 30.45
N ASP A 190 28.65 -13.50 31.03
CA ASP A 190 27.26 -13.48 30.56
C ASP A 190 27.13 -12.97 29.13
N SER A 191 27.96 -12.01 28.71
CA SER A 191 27.81 -11.42 27.37
C SER A 191 28.16 -12.42 26.28
N LEU A 192 29.28 -13.10 26.40
CA LEU A 192 29.63 -14.15 25.44
C LEU A 192 28.65 -15.32 25.49
N PHE A 193 28.17 -15.68 26.70
CA PHE A 193 27.22 -16.77 26.86
C PHE A 193 25.86 -16.45 26.19
N VAL A 194 25.32 -15.28 26.44
CA VAL A 194 24.03 -14.85 25.85
C VAL A 194 24.15 -14.71 24.34
N ILE A 195 25.21 -14.07 23.81
CA ILE A 195 25.42 -13.93 22.37
C ILE A 195 25.54 -15.30 21.68
N ALA A 196 26.21 -16.27 22.33
CA ALA A 196 26.40 -17.60 21.76
C ALA A 196 25.13 -18.47 21.79
N ASN A 197 24.26 -18.28 22.78
CA ASN A 197 23.14 -19.17 23.06
C ASN A 197 21.74 -18.54 22.85
N SER A 198 21.63 -17.23 22.65
CA SER A 198 20.35 -16.57 22.35
C SER A 198 20.10 -16.53 20.84
N ASP A 199 18.86 -16.75 20.42
CA ASP A 199 18.49 -16.73 19.00
C ASP A 199 18.68 -15.36 18.35
N ASP A 200 18.50 -14.27 19.10
CA ASP A 200 18.75 -12.91 18.64
C ASP A 200 20.24 -12.52 18.63
N ARG A 201 21.09 -13.36 19.24
CA ARG A 201 22.56 -13.15 19.32
C ARG A 201 22.96 -11.78 19.82
N THR A 202 22.14 -11.19 20.69
CA THR A 202 22.39 -9.86 21.25
C THR A 202 22.61 -9.93 22.76
N TYR A 203 23.41 -9.02 23.28
CA TYR A 203 23.57 -8.80 24.70
C TYR A 203 23.16 -7.36 25.00
N ASN A 204 22.04 -7.21 25.69
CA ASN A 204 21.57 -5.91 26.11
C ASN A 204 21.20 -5.96 27.60
N LYS A 205 21.91 -5.13 28.40
CA LYS A 205 21.57 -4.92 29.79
C LYS A 205 20.59 -3.76 29.87
N ALA A 206 19.31 -4.09 30.05
CA ALA A 206 18.22 -3.10 30.05
C ALA A 206 17.45 -3.10 31.38
N PRO A 207 16.78 -2.00 31.72
CA PRO A 207 15.80 -1.98 32.80
C PRO A 207 14.73 -3.03 32.56
N TYR A 208 14.36 -3.77 33.61
CA TYR A 208 13.21 -4.66 33.55
C TYR A 208 11.91 -3.85 33.67
N THR A 209 11.00 -4.04 32.73
CA THR A 209 9.68 -3.43 32.78
C THR A 209 8.71 -4.43 33.44
N GLU A 210 8.16 -4.06 34.58
CA GLU A 210 7.15 -4.85 35.30
C GLU A 210 5.91 -5.06 34.39
N GLY A 211 5.37 -6.28 34.40
CA GLY A 211 4.24 -6.69 33.57
C GLY A 211 4.60 -7.23 32.17
N THR A 212 5.89 -7.39 31.85
CA THR A 212 6.31 -8.00 30.57
C THR A 212 6.32 -9.54 30.62
N ALA A 213 6.48 -10.14 31.78
CA ALA A 213 6.33 -11.58 31.98
C ALA A 213 4.93 -11.93 32.49
N ASP A 214 4.59 -13.21 32.54
CA ASP A 214 3.40 -13.65 33.28
C ASP A 214 3.51 -13.29 34.77
N LYS A 215 2.37 -13.18 35.43
CA LYS A 215 2.28 -12.67 36.82
C LYS A 215 3.22 -13.34 37.82
N LEU A 216 3.48 -14.66 37.65
CA LEU A 216 4.38 -15.40 38.52
C LEU A 216 5.85 -15.01 38.25
N ASN A 217 6.26 -15.09 37.01
CA ASN A 217 7.64 -14.79 36.61
C ASN A 217 7.97 -13.31 36.78
N ASP A 218 6.99 -12.41 36.54
CA ASP A 218 7.11 -10.99 36.83
C ASP A 218 7.43 -10.75 38.31
N SER A 219 6.66 -11.35 39.20
CA SER A 219 6.91 -11.28 40.66
C SER A 219 8.27 -11.87 41.03
N LEU A 220 8.69 -12.97 40.38
CA LEU A 220 10.01 -13.57 40.64
C LEU A 220 11.14 -12.65 40.20
N ILE A 221 11.04 -12.00 39.03
CA ILE A 221 12.06 -11.08 38.53
C ILE A 221 12.14 -9.83 39.40
N VAL A 222 10.99 -9.25 39.77
CA VAL A 222 10.92 -8.04 40.61
C VAL A 222 11.52 -8.28 42.00
N ASN A 223 11.48 -9.51 42.51
CA ASN A 223 12.04 -9.86 43.82
C ASN A 223 13.42 -10.54 43.76
N ALA A 224 13.96 -10.80 42.56
CA ALA A 224 15.23 -11.51 42.38
C ALA A 224 16.43 -10.68 42.84
N ALA A 225 17.45 -11.35 43.34
CA ALA A 225 18.74 -10.78 43.68
C ALA A 225 19.67 -10.70 42.45
N VAL A 226 20.73 -9.91 42.58
CA VAL A 226 21.78 -9.86 41.53
C VAL A 226 22.41 -11.24 41.38
N GLY A 227 22.45 -11.73 40.15
CA GLY A 227 22.94 -13.05 39.78
C GLY A 227 21.84 -14.10 39.58
N ASP A 228 20.64 -13.88 40.11
CA ASP A 228 19.53 -14.81 39.91
C ASP A 228 19.10 -14.91 38.46
N VAL A 229 18.68 -16.11 38.05
CA VAL A 229 18.11 -16.40 36.74
C VAL A 229 16.68 -16.88 36.90
N VAL A 230 15.74 -16.16 36.32
CA VAL A 230 14.32 -16.45 36.32
C VAL A 230 13.91 -17.01 34.95
N GLY A 231 12.96 -17.91 34.92
CA GLY A 231 12.49 -18.59 33.72
C GLY A 231 12.87 -20.08 33.69
N PRO A 232 12.54 -20.80 32.60
CA PRO A 232 12.00 -20.28 31.35
C PRO A 232 10.51 -19.87 31.46
N PHE A 233 10.15 -18.77 30.82
CA PHE A 233 8.77 -18.33 30.63
C PHE A 233 8.55 -17.85 29.19
N SER A 234 7.31 -17.90 28.71
CA SER A 234 6.96 -17.47 27.35
C SER A 234 6.54 -16.01 27.32
N GLU A 235 6.97 -15.33 26.27
CA GLU A 235 6.48 -14.01 25.86
C GLU A 235 6.13 -14.11 24.36
N GLY A 236 4.84 -14.31 24.07
CA GLY A 236 4.38 -14.71 22.75
C GLY A 236 4.94 -16.07 22.33
N GLU A 237 5.56 -16.14 21.16
CA GLU A 237 6.19 -17.36 20.64
C GLU A 237 7.64 -17.56 21.10
N THR A 238 8.16 -16.64 21.92
CA THR A 238 9.55 -16.67 22.38
C THR A 238 9.59 -17.07 23.86
N TRP A 239 10.50 -17.97 24.17
CA TRP A 239 10.80 -18.40 25.54
C TRP A 239 12.04 -17.67 26.05
N LYS A 240 12.01 -17.20 27.29
CA LYS A 240 13.05 -16.36 27.87
C LYS A 240 13.60 -16.91 29.18
N LEU A 241 14.91 -16.72 29.38
CA LEU A 241 15.58 -16.72 30.67
C LEU A 241 16.06 -15.30 30.93
N VAL A 242 15.82 -14.80 32.12
CA VAL A 242 16.19 -13.45 32.53
C VAL A 242 17.14 -13.53 33.70
N LYS A 243 18.37 -12.99 33.55
CA LYS A 243 19.36 -12.86 34.62
C LYS A 243 19.42 -11.44 35.14
N VAL A 244 19.26 -11.24 36.45
CA VAL A 244 19.43 -9.95 37.09
C VAL A 244 20.91 -9.62 37.19
N LYS A 245 21.34 -8.54 36.55
CA LYS A 245 22.74 -8.13 36.51
C LYS A 245 23.09 -7.03 37.50
N GLU A 246 22.12 -6.18 37.82
CA GLU A 246 22.36 -5.00 38.62
C GLU A 246 21.06 -4.53 39.29
N LEU A 247 21.17 -4.07 40.51
CA LEU A 247 20.15 -3.25 41.14
C LEU A 247 20.63 -1.81 41.08
N ALA A 248 20.00 -1.03 40.21
CA ALA A 248 20.34 0.40 40.05
C ALA A 248 19.40 1.25 40.88
N ASP A 249 19.98 2.19 41.58
CA ASP A 249 19.22 3.21 42.28
C ASP A 249 18.88 4.34 41.32
N VAL A 250 17.61 4.43 40.93
CA VAL A 250 17.10 5.45 40.01
C VAL A 250 16.39 6.54 40.81
N PRO A 251 16.95 7.77 40.87
CA PRO A 251 16.26 8.89 41.48
C PRO A 251 14.99 9.25 40.71
N GLU A 252 13.89 9.43 41.41
CA GLU A 252 12.61 9.89 40.86
C GLU A 252 12.16 11.17 41.58
N ALA A 253 11.58 12.07 40.80
CA ALA A 253 10.93 13.27 41.34
C ALA A 253 9.45 13.29 40.97
N ARG A 254 8.65 13.87 41.86
CA ARG A 254 7.26 14.22 41.65
C ARG A 254 7.15 15.73 41.79
N VAL A 255 6.63 16.38 40.80
CA VAL A 255 6.54 17.85 40.76
C VAL A 255 5.16 18.30 40.32
N ARG A 256 4.85 19.59 40.56
CA ARG A 256 3.80 20.27 39.78
C ARG A 256 4.39 21.51 39.14
N HIS A 257 3.84 21.91 37.99
CA HIS A 257 4.38 23.02 37.25
C HIS A 257 3.31 23.88 36.55
N ILE A 258 3.71 25.11 36.20
CA ILE A 258 2.96 26.00 35.30
C ILE A 258 3.88 26.30 34.15
N LEU A 259 3.47 25.96 32.90
CA LEU A 259 4.20 26.31 31.68
C LEU A 259 3.66 27.62 31.11
N LEU A 260 4.52 28.58 30.93
CA LEU A 260 4.27 29.80 30.17
C LEU A 260 5.04 29.70 28.85
N SER A 261 4.35 29.32 27.80
CA SER A 261 4.96 29.09 26.49
C SER A 261 5.47 30.37 25.87
N THR A 262 6.67 30.30 25.27
CA THR A 262 7.25 31.37 24.43
C THR A 262 7.10 31.11 22.95
N GLN A 263 6.35 30.05 22.57
CA GLN A 263 6.03 29.74 21.20
C GLN A 263 4.85 30.57 20.69
N GLU A 264 4.57 30.54 19.37
CA GLU A 264 3.44 31.24 18.76
C GLU A 264 3.44 32.76 18.87
N GLY A 265 4.63 33.39 18.80
CA GLY A 265 4.75 34.84 18.78
C GLY A 265 4.61 35.55 20.15
N LYS A 266 4.60 34.79 21.26
CA LYS A 266 4.59 35.37 22.61
C LYS A 266 5.98 35.91 22.98
N SER A 267 6.04 37.18 23.42
CA SER A 267 7.31 37.81 23.82
C SER A 267 7.92 37.11 25.03
N GLU A 268 9.20 36.73 24.93
CA GLU A 268 9.95 36.07 25.99
C GLU A 268 10.01 36.91 27.25
N ASP A 269 10.23 38.25 27.13
CA ASP A 269 10.29 39.15 28.27
C ASP A 269 8.95 39.24 29.01
N VAL A 270 7.84 39.27 28.27
CA VAL A 270 6.50 39.29 28.87
C VAL A 270 6.23 38.00 29.64
N GLN A 271 6.58 36.85 29.05
CA GLN A 271 6.38 35.55 29.69
C GLN A 271 7.28 35.40 30.92
N LYS A 272 8.50 35.92 30.86
CA LYS A 272 9.40 35.97 32.04
C LYS A 272 8.84 36.80 33.16
N GLN A 273 8.39 38.04 32.91
CA GLN A 273 7.77 38.89 33.90
C GLN A 273 6.53 38.25 34.54
N LEU A 274 5.71 37.57 33.72
CA LEU A 274 4.56 36.81 34.20
C LEU A 274 4.99 35.63 35.09
N ALA A 275 6.05 34.90 34.70
CA ALA A 275 6.59 33.79 35.48
C ALA A 275 7.10 34.29 36.87
N ASP A 276 7.84 35.40 36.89
CA ASP A 276 8.34 36.01 38.12
C ASP A 276 7.17 36.45 39.03
N SER A 277 6.12 37.03 38.45
CA SER A 277 4.92 37.46 39.19
C SER A 277 4.15 36.26 39.76
N LEU A 278 3.92 35.21 38.98
CA LEU A 278 3.24 33.99 39.42
C LEU A 278 4.07 33.25 40.49
N LEU A 279 5.40 33.20 40.32
CA LEU A 279 6.31 32.64 41.32
C LEU A 279 6.15 33.34 42.68
N ALA A 280 6.08 34.66 42.68
CA ALA A 280 5.87 35.45 43.93
C ALA A 280 4.52 35.09 44.58
N VAL A 281 3.45 34.91 43.79
CA VAL A 281 2.13 34.52 44.29
C VAL A 281 2.18 33.13 44.91
N VAL A 282 2.73 32.11 44.22
CA VAL A 282 2.76 30.74 44.74
C VAL A 282 3.73 30.56 45.92
N LYS A 283 4.80 31.35 46.00
CA LYS A 283 5.69 31.35 47.16
C LYS A 283 5.00 31.92 48.39
N LYS A 284 4.12 32.91 48.22
CA LYS A 284 3.34 33.49 49.30
C LYS A 284 2.18 32.60 49.73
N ASP A 285 1.52 31.99 48.78
CA ASP A 285 0.34 31.14 49.01
C ASP A 285 0.32 29.98 48.03
N ARG A 286 0.75 28.80 48.48
CA ARG A 286 0.84 27.58 47.69
C ARG A 286 -0.52 26.99 47.27
N SER A 287 -1.60 27.35 47.99
CA SER A 287 -2.95 26.85 47.66
C SER A 287 -3.45 27.38 46.33
N LYS A 288 -2.91 28.49 45.83
CA LYS A 288 -3.26 29.07 44.53
C LYS A 288 -2.63 28.39 43.33
N PHE A 289 -1.73 27.43 43.54
CA PHE A 289 -0.95 26.85 42.46
C PHE A 289 -1.86 26.20 41.40
N GLU A 290 -2.82 25.39 41.79
CA GLU A 290 -3.74 24.67 40.91
C GLU A 290 -4.65 25.65 40.12
N ASP A 291 -5.17 26.69 40.79
CA ASP A 291 -5.93 27.76 40.13
C ASP A 291 -5.11 28.47 39.05
N LEU A 292 -3.82 28.69 39.32
CA LEU A 292 -2.91 29.33 38.38
C LEU A 292 -2.51 28.40 37.25
N VAL A 293 -2.39 27.08 37.48
CA VAL A 293 -2.23 26.07 36.42
C VAL A 293 -3.39 26.16 35.45
N THR A 294 -4.61 26.12 35.98
CA THR A 294 -5.84 26.15 35.14
C THR A 294 -5.94 27.45 34.33
N LYS A 295 -5.49 28.58 34.88
CA LYS A 295 -5.60 29.91 34.24
C LYS A 295 -4.48 30.22 33.27
N PHE A 296 -3.28 29.74 33.50
CA PHE A 296 -2.07 30.24 32.82
C PHE A 296 -1.22 29.16 32.19
N SER A 297 -1.34 27.88 32.60
CA SER A 297 -0.45 26.85 32.07
C SER A 297 -0.82 26.49 30.62
N ASN A 298 0.20 26.46 29.78
CA ASN A 298 0.12 26.02 28.39
C ASN A 298 0.53 24.55 28.22
N ASP A 299 0.64 23.78 29.32
CA ASP A 299 0.96 22.35 29.22
C ASP A 299 -0.30 21.49 29.24
N PRO A 300 -0.79 20.98 28.06
CA PRO A 300 -2.01 20.19 28.01
C PRO A 300 -1.90 18.84 28.75
N GLY A 301 -0.67 18.38 29.00
CA GLY A 301 -0.41 17.09 29.65
C GLY A 301 -0.64 17.09 31.15
N SER A 302 -0.61 18.27 31.79
CA SER A 302 -0.70 18.37 33.25
C SER A 302 -1.79 19.32 33.76
N VAL A 303 -2.40 20.15 32.93
CA VAL A 303 -3.45 21.09 33.36
C VAL A 303 -4.60 20.37 34.08
N SER A 304 -5.06 19.24 33.57
CA SER A 304 -6.15 18.44 34.14
C SER A 304 -5.82 17.83 35.51
N THR A 305 -4.54 17.71 35.84
CA THR A 305 -4.03 17.16 37.11
C THR A 305 -3.50 18.24 38.04
N GLY A 306 -3.88 19.51 37.83
CA GLY A 306 -3.40 20.63 38.63
C GLY A 306 -1.90 20.92 38.44
N GLY A 307 -1.36 20.58 37.27
CA GLY A 307 0.05 20.74 36.91
C GLY A 307 0.97 19.62 37.41
N VAL A 308 0.41 18.53 37.97
CA VAL A 308 1.20 17.46 38.59
C VAL A 308 1.75 16.51 37.52
N TYR A 309 3.05 16.30 37.55
CA TYR A 309 3.74 15.16 37.00
C TYR A 309 4.06 14.16 38.11
N GLU A 310 3.50 12.98 37.98
CA GLU A 310 3.81 11.85 38.85
C GLU A 310 5.27 11.44 38.70
N TRP A 311 5.73 10.49 39.53
CA TRP A 311 7.11 10.05 39.60
C TRP A 311 7.76 9.80 38.25
N PHE A 312 8.85 10.51 37.96
CA PHE A 312 9.64 10.36 36.74
C PHE A 312 11.14 10.43 37.08
N ASP A 313 11.96 9.78 36.24
CA ASP A 313 13.40 9.78 36.33
C ASP A 313 14.05 10.97 35.59
N LYS A 314 15.36 11.12 35.74
CA LYS A 314 16.13 12.24 35.16
C LYS A 314 16.17 12.24 33.63
N GLN A 315 15.81 11.13 32.96
CA GLN A 315 15.93 11.01 31.50
C GLN A 315 14.65 11.43 30.78
N ARG A 316 13.54 11.58 31.50
CA ARG A 316 12.22 11.84 30.92
C ARG A 316 11.99 13.28 30.49
N MET A 317 12.67 14.25 31.12
CA MET A 317 12.44 15.67 30.91
C MET A 317 13.68 16.37 30.35
N VAL A 318 13.48 17.55 29.76
CA VAL A 318 14.59 18.39 29.27
C VAL A 318 15.52 18.81 30.43
N PRO A 319 16.82 19.04 30.17
CA PRO A 319 17.83 19.22 31.22
C PRO A 319 17.49 20.30 32.26
N GLU A 320 16.95 21.43 31.82
CA GLU A 320 16.64 22.57 32.69
C GLU A 320 15.45 22.26 33.64
N PHE A 321 14.46 21.53 33.14
CA PHE A 321 13.33 21.05 33.94
C PHE A 321 13.79 19.94 34.90
N THR A 322 14.67 19.07 34.46
CA THR A 322 15.30 18.04 35.28
C THR A 322 16.07 18.66 36.42
N ALA A 323 16.91 19.69 36.18
CA ALA A 323 17.63 20.40 37.23
C ALA A 323 16.69 21.05 38.26
N ALA A 324 15.59 21.68 37.80
CA ALA A 324 14.59 22.27 38.70
C ALA A 324 13.85 21.22 39.55
N SER A 325 13.77 19.97 39.08
CA SER A 325 13.07 18.88 39.76
C SER A 325 13.95 18.07 40.71
N PHE A 326 15.23 17.88 40.37
CA PHE A 326 16.14 16.98 41.11
C PHE A 326 17.22 17.70 41.92
N ASP A 327 17.68 18.88 41.48
CA ASP A 327 18.75 19.60 42.17
C ASP A 327 18.22 20.59 43.25
N GLN A 328 16.89 20.65 43.37
CA GLN A 328 16.19 21.46 44.38
C GLN A 328 15.65 20.57 45.50
N LYS A 329 15.49 21.13 46.70
CA LYS A 329 14.89 20.40 47.83
C LYS A 329 13.38 20.24 47.64
N VAL A 330 12.83 19.18 48.22
CA VAL A 330 11.37 19.01 48.31
C VAL A 330 10.76 20.26 48.97
N GLY A 331 9.71 20.75 48.33
CA GLY A 331 9.04 22.01 48.71
C GLY A 331 9.66 23.28 48.11
N ALA A 332 10.74 23.19 47.35
CA ALA A 332 11.28 24.35 46.62
C ALA A 332 10.37 24.70 45.43
N ILE A 333 10.23 26.01 45.17
CA ILE A 333 9.53 26.51 43.97
C ILE A 333 10.52 27.39 43.21
N THR A 334 10.81 27.00 41.95
CA THR A 334 11.81 27.67 41.11
C THR A 334 11.26 27.90 39.68
N ILE A 335 11.94 28.73 38.89
CA ILE A 335 11.68 28.88 37.47
C ILE A 335 12.77 28.14 36.69
N ALA A 336 12.36 27.28 35.76
CA ALA A 336 13.20 26.70 34.74
C ALA A 336 12.87 27.32 33.37
N LYS A 337 13.89 27.78 32.65
CA LYS A 337 13.74 28.21 31.25
C LYS A 337 14.12 27.06 30.34
N THR A 338 13.21 26.62 29.52
CA THR A 338 13.41 25.56 28.53
C THR A 338 13.12 26.07 27.12
N SER A 339 13.29 25.22 26.10
CA SER A 339 12.87 25.51 24.73
C SER A 339 11.36 25.69 24.56
N TYR A 340 10.55 25.24 25.51
CA TYR A 340 9.09 25.41 25.51
C TYR A 340 8.61 26.71 26.12
N GLY A 341 9.44 27.32 26.96
CA GLY A 341 9.11 28.53 27.70
C GLY A 341 9.58 28.50 29.14
N PHE A 342 8.91 29.27 30.02
CA PHE A 342 9.20 29.35 31.45
C PHE A 342 8.30 28.39 32.22
N HIS A 343 8.90 27.52 33.01
CA HIS A 343 8.20 26.60 33.91
C HIS A 343 8.39 27.05 35.36
N ILE A 344 7.31 27.31 36.08
CA ILE A 344 7.33 27.46 37.52
C ILE A 344 7.15 26.05 38.08
N VAL A 345 8.21 25.49 38.68
CA VAL A 345 8.26 24.10 39.14
C VAL A 345 8.30 24.06 40.64
N GLU A 346 7.37 23.32 41.26
CA GLU A 346 7.40 22.96 42.69
C GLU A 346 7.73 21.47 42.84
N VAL A 347 8.74 21.16 43.63
CA VAL A 347 9.14 19.79 43.96
C VAL A 347 8.24 19.26 45.07
N LEU A 348 7.34 18.32 44.71
CA LEU A 348 6.40 17.69 45.64
C LEU A 348 7.01 16.52 46.41
N GLY A 349 7.95 15.83 45.78
CA GLY A 349 8.63 14.70 46.39
C GLY A 349 9.83 14.23 45.57
N GLN A 350 10.75 13.59 46.26
CA GLN A 350 11.89 12.89 45.66
C GLN A 350 12.04 11.55 46.38
N ARG A 351 12.36 10.52 45.63
CA ARG A 351 12.60 9.18 46.12
C ARG A 351 13.65 8.48 45.28
N THR A 352 14.14 7.37 45.75
CA THR A 352 14.95 6.45 44.96
C THR A 352 14.13 5.19 44.76
N ARG A 353 13.99 4.77 43.49
CA ARG A 353 13.40 3.49 43.09
C ARG A 353 14.53 2.53 42.75
N GLN A 354 14.49 1.34 43.31
CA GLN A 354 15.37 0.27 42.87
C GLN A 354 14.87 -0.30 41.53
N GLU A 355 15.70 -0.26 40.51
CA GLU A 355 15.47 -0.77 39.20
C GLU A 355 16.36 -1.98 38.95
N ARG A 356 15.76 -3.08 38.50
CA ARG A 356 16.52 -4.24 38.09
C ARG A 356 16.96 -4.11 36.65
N ARG A 357 18.25 -4.18 36.40
CA ARG A 357 18.81 -4.28 35.06
C ARG A 357 19.11 -5.72 34.76
N VAL A 358 18.50 -6.21 33.71
CA VAL A 358 18.49 -7.61 33.33
C VAL A 358 19.13 -7.82 31.97
N VAL A 359 19.59 -9.04 31.75
CA VAL A 359 19.93 -9.56 30.43
C VAL A 359 19.02 -10.75 30.15
N SER A 360 18.56 -10.86 28.91
CA SER A 360 17.66 -11.92 28.48
C SER A 360 18.35 -12.86 27.50
N LEU A 361 18.20 -14.16 27.69
CA LEU A 361 18.46 -15.19 26.71
C LEU A 361 17.12 -15.67 26.18
N GLN A 362 16.96 -15.71 24.88
CA GLN A 362 15.69 -16.05 24.25
C GLN A 362 15.80 -17.15 23.20
N ARG A 363 14.77 -17.98 23.17
CA ARG A 363 14.58 -19.09 22.23
C ARG A 363 13.19 -18.99 21.61
N ALA A 364 13.12 -18.93 20.30
CA ALA A 364 11.87 -19.06 19.56
C ALA A 364 11.43 -20.52 19.56
N MET A 365 10.12 -20.74 19.73
CA MET A 365 9.54 -22.07 19.56
C MET A 365 9.50 -22.38 18.07
N LYS A 366 10.34 -23.27 17.60
CA LYS A 366 10.44 -23.64 16.18
C LYS A 366 10.09 -25.11 15.98
N PRO A 367 9.38 -25.45 14.89
CA PRO A 367 9.19 -26.84 14.51
C PRO A 367 10.53 -27.53 14.23
N SER A 368 10.71 -28.74 14.73
CA SER A 368 11.87 -29.56 14.39
C SER A 368 11.72 -30.22 13.01
N PRO A 369 12.83 -30.73 12.42
CA PRO A 369 12.78 -31.55 11.20
C PRO A 369 11.82 -32.76 11.31
N ALA A 370 11.64 -33.30 12.51
CA ALA A 370 10.69 -34.39 12.77
C ALA A 370 9.24 -33.91 12.58
N THR A 371 8.90 -32.73 13.09
CA THR A 371 7.60 -32.11 12.94
C THR A 371 7.31 -31.78 11.46
N PHE A 372 8.28 -31.20 10.75
CA PHE A 372 8.16 -30.98 9.28
C PHE A 372 7.86 -32.30 8.54
N LYS A 373 8.59 -33.36 8.86
CA LYS A 373 8.39 -34.68 8.24
C LYS A 373 7.01 -35.27 8.56
N GLU A 374 6.51 -35.08 9.76
CA GLU A 374 5.18 -35.54 10.15
C GLU A 374 4.07 -34.79 9.39
N VAL A 375 4.17 -33.45 9.31
CA VAL A 375 3.20 -32.64 8.56
C VAL A 375 3.26 -32.93 7.07
N TYR A 376 4.46 -33.07 6.49
CA TYR A 376 4.63 -33.51 5.10
C TYR A 376 3.92 -34.85 4.84
N LYS A 377 4.10 -35.83 5.74
CA LYS A 377 3.45 -37.13 5.62
C LYS A 377 1.92 -36.98 5.64
N LYS A 378 1.36 -36.17 6.55
CA LYS A 378 -0.09 -35.90 6.60
C LYS A 378 -0.58 -35.27 5.30
N ALA A 379 0.14 -34.26 4.78
CA ALA A 379 -0.19 -33.61 3.51
C ALA A 379 -0.09 -34.58 2.32
N ASN A 380 0.92 -35.46 2.30
CA ASN A 380 1.09 -36.45 1.25
C ASN A 380 0.00 -37.52 1.29
N ASP A 381 -0.32 -38.05 2.47
CA ASP A 381 -1.42 -39.01 2.64
C ASP A 381 -2.77 -38.40 2.22
N PHE A 382 -2.97 -37.11 2.51
CA PHE A 382 -4.14 -36.34 2.07
C PHE A 382 -4.19 -36.24 0.55
N SER A 383 -3.09 -35.85 -0.09
CA SER A 383 -2.98 -35.75 -1.55
C SER A 383 -3.27 -37.08 -2.26
N LEU A 384 -2.75 -38.19 -1.73
CA LEU A 384 -2.93 -39.50 -2.34
C LEU A 384 -4.38 -40.01 -2.29
N ARG A 385 -5.12 -39.69 -1.22
CA ARG A 385 -6.48 -40.19 -0.98
C ARG A 385 -7.57 -39.32 -1.59
N ASN A 386 -7.35 -38.02 -1.74
CA ASN A 386 -8.38 -37.06 -2.12
C ASN A 386 -8.09 -36.48 -3.49
N LYS A 387 -8.73 -37.03 -4.54
CA LYS A 387 -8.45 -36.71 -5.95
C LYS A 387 -9.51 -35.81 -6.60
N THR A 388 -10.57 -35.44 -5.88
CA THR A 388 -11.60 -34.52 -6.35
C THR A 388 -11.78 -33.36 -5.36
N GLU A 389 -12.39 -32.26 -5.81
CA GLU A 389 -12.63 -31.10 -4.98
C GLU A 389 -13.53 -31.42 -3.79
N GLU A 390 -14.57 -32.23 -4.00
CA GLU A 390 -15.51 -32.67 -2.96
C GLU A 390 -14.80 -33.55 -1.93
N ALA A 391 -13.94 -34.47 -2.36
CA ALA A 391 -13.17 -35.32 -1.45
C ALA A 391 -12.16 -34.50 -0.64
N MET A 392 -11.46 -33.56 -1.30
CA MET A 392 -10.53 -32.64 -0.61
C MET A 392 -11.25 -31.77 0.41
N LYS A 393 -12.44 -31.27 0.07
CA LYS A 393 -13.24 -30.43 0.98
C LYS A 393 -13.67 -31.21 2.22
N ALA A 394 -14.25 -32.39 2.03
CA ALA A 394 -14.70 -33.23 3.13
C ALA A 394 -13.54 -33.65 4.06
N ALA A 395 -12.41 -34.06 3.48
CA ALA A 395 -11.23 -34.47 4.23
C ALA A 395 -10.53 -33.27 4.94
N ALA A 396 -10.58 -32.08 4.35
CA ALA A 396 -10.06 -30.87 5.00
C ALA A 396 -10.93 -30.51 6.23
N GLU A 397 -12.25 -30.51 6.08
CA GLU A 397 -13.18 -30.27 7.20
C GLU A 397 -12.99 -31.28 8.33
N GLU A 398 -12.82 -32.57 8.03
CA GLU A 398 -12.53 -33.62 9.02
C GLU A 398 -11.19 -33.37 9.75
N ALA A 399 -10.19 -32.85 9.04
CA ALA A 399 -8.89 -32.52 9.60
C ALA A 399 -8.83 -31.15 10.31
N GLY A 400 -9.94 -30.40 10.37
CA GLY A 400 -9.99 -29.04 10.90
C GLY A 400 -9.25 -28.01 10.04
N LEU A 401 -9.07 -28.32 8.75
CA LEU A 401 -8.44 -27.47 7.74
C LEU A 401 -9.50 -26.89 6.80
N GLN A 402 -9.10 -25.92 5.98
CA GLN A 402 -10.00 -25.28 5.03
C GLN A 402 -9.52 -25.48 3.58
N LEU A 403 -10.45 -25.86 2.70
CA LEU A 403 -10.24 -25.79 1.26
C LEU A 403 -10.47 -24.34 0.80
N THR A 404 -9.46 -23.73 0.19
CA THR A 404 -9.50 -22.36 -0.34
C THR A 404 -9.50 -22.40 -1.85
N ALA A 405 -10.51 -21.78 -2.48
CA ALA A 405 -10.59 -21.66 -3.93
C ALA A 405 -9.91 -20.36 -4.42
N VAL A 406 -9.19 -20.46 -5.52
CA VAL A 406 -8.58 -19.35 -6.26
C VAL A 406 -9.19 -19.32 -7.65
N GLU A 407 -10.07 -18.36 -7.91
CA GLU A 407 -10.85 -18.27 -9.15
C GLU A 407 -10.02 -17.84 -10.36
N GLU A 408 -8.93 -17.11 -10.14
CA GLU A 408 -8.07 -16.62 -11.20
C GLU A 408 -6.61 -16.52 -10.74
N LEU A 409 -5.73 -17.25 -11.37
CA LEU A 409 -4.29 -17.09 -11.31
C LEU A 409 -3.75 -16.78 -12.71
N ARG A 410 -3.32 -15.56 -12.95
CA ARG A 410 -2.72 -15.16 -14.23
C ARG A 410 -1.24 -15.57 -14.29
N PRO A 411 -0.69 -15.80 -15.51
CA PRO A 411 0.72 -16.21 -15.68
C PRO A 411 1.75 -15.23 -15.13
N ASP A 412 1.40 -13.94 -15.06
CA ASP A 412 2.28 -12.88 -14.53
C ASP A 412 2.13 -12.65 -13.01
N GLN A 413 1.17 -13.30 -12.39
CA GLN A 413 0.90 -13.15 -10.96
C GLN A 413 1.95 -13.87 -10.10
N ARG A 414 2.38 -13.24 -9.01
CA ARG A 414 3.40 -13.75 -8.08
C ARG A 414 2.89 -13.86 -6.64
N PHE A 415 1.63 -13.63 -6.45
CA PHE A 415 0.98 -13.64 -5.16
C PHE A 415 -0.26 -14.51 -5.20
N VAL A 416 -0.47 -15.31 -4.17
CA VAL A 416 -1.70 -16.06 -3.90
C VAL A 416 -2.15 -15.70 -2.49
N SER A 417 -3.39 -15.24 -2.36
CA SER A 417 -3.92 -14.86 -1.04
C SER A 417 -3.90 -16.06 -0.09
N GLY A 418 -3.43 -15.84 1.13
CA GLY A 418 -3.33 -16.88 2.16
C GLY A 418 -2.07 -17.75 2.08
N LEU A 419 -1.21 -17.60 1.09
CA LEU A 419 0.06 -18.32 0.98
C LEU A 419 1.27 -17.40 1.18
N GLN A 420 2.17 -17.82 2.04
CA GLN A 420 3.52 -17.26 2.12
C GLN A 420 4.40 -17.97 1.08
N GLU A 421 5.28 -17.22 0.40
CA GLU A 421 6.20 -17.77 -0.60
C GLU A 421 5.54 -18.75 -1.59
N PRO A 422 4.51 -18.32 -2.35
CA PRO A 422 3.66 -19.22 -3.15
C PRO A 422 4.33 -19.75 -4.43
N ASN A 423 5.64 -19.55 -4.63
CA ASN A 423 6.35 -19.83 -5.88
C ASN A 423 6.19 -21.29 -6.34
N SER A 424 6.35 -22.25 -5.42
CA SER A 424 6.18 -23.68 -5.74
C SER A 424 4.74 -23.99 -6.18
N THR A 425 3.76 -23.42 -5.49
CA THR A 425 2.33 -23.56 -5.84
C THR A 425 2.03 -22.93 -7.19
N ILE A 426 2.47 -21.69 -7.45
CA ILE A 426 2.28 -20.99 -8.71
C ILE A 426 2.92 -21.78 -9.87
N SER A 427 4.14 -22.24 -9.68
CA SER A 427 4.87 -23.03 -10.68
C SER A 427 4.16 -24.35 -10.98
N TRP A 428 3.67 -25.05 -9.96
CA TRP A 428 2.92 -26.28 -10.14
C TRP A 428 1.59 -26.01 -10.87
N VAL A 429 0.79 -25.06 -10.43
CA VAL A 429 -0.51 -24.69 -11.05
C VAL A 429 -0.33 -24.36 -12.52
N ASN A 430 0.74 -23.66 -12.92
CA ASN A 430 0.97 -23.31 -14.32
C ASN A 430 1.38 -24.49 -15.21
N ARG A 431 1.79 -25.64 -14.62
CA ARG A 431 2.20 -26.85 -15.35
C ARG A 431 1.18 -27.99 -15.24
N ALA A 432 0.33 -27.96 -14.23
CA ALA A 432 -0.62 -29.02 -13.94
C ALA A 432 -1.65 -29.22 -15.06
N GLU A 433 -2.13 -30.42 -15.18
CA GLU A 433 -3.28 -30.80 -16.02
C GLU A 433 -4.59 -30.58 -15.24
N LEU A 434 -5.70 -30.43 -15.96
CA LEU A 434 -7.02 -30.30 -15.34
C LEU A 434 -7.30 -31.52 -14.44
N ASP A 435 -7.88 -31.28 -13.27
CA ASP A 435 -8.21 -32.28 -12.24
C ASP A 435 -6.97 -32.96 -11.62
N GLN A 436 -5.78 -32.46 -11.86
CA GLN A 436 -4.56 -32.93 -11.22
C GLN A 436 -4.46 -32.41 -9.79
N VAL A 437 -4.11 -33.30 -8.83
CA VAL A 437 -3.78 -32.99 -7.46
C VAL A 437 -2.26 -32.98 -7.28
N SER A 438 -1.71 -31.98 -6.60
CA SER A 438 -0.28 -31.87 -6.35
C SER A 438 0.21 -32.85 -5.30
N GLU A 439 1.51 -33.17 -5.32
CA GLU A 439 2.24 -33.55 -4.10
C GLU A 439 2.26 -32.36 -3.11
N PRO A 440 2.66 -32.57 -1.85
CA PRO A 440 2.86 -31.44 -0.93
C PRO A 440 3.86 -30.44 -1.48
N LEU A 441 3.45 -29.20 -1.67
CA LEU A 441 4.25 -28.09 -2.16
C LEU A 441 4.67 -27.21 -0.97
N GLU A 442 5.90 -26.76 -0.94
CA GLU A 442 6.38 -25.83 0.07
C GLU A 442 5.82 -24.42 -0.17
N ALA A 443 5.35 -23.77 0.90
CA ALA A 443 4.84 -22.40 0.90
C ALA A 443 5.29 -21.71 2.20
N GLY A 444 6.51 -21.16 2.21
CA GLY A 444 7.21 -20.74 3.42
C GLY A 444 7.44 -21.93 4.34
N ASP A 445 7.13 -21.78 5.61
CA ASP A 445 7.26 -22.86 6.60
C ASP A 445 6.07 -23.84 6.60
N ASN A 446 5.23 -23.87 5.56
CA ASN A 446 4.02 -24.69 5.49
C ASN A 446 4.04 -25.59 4.24
N TYR A 447 3.10 -26.54 4.21
CA TYR A 447 2.84 -27.34 3.00
C TYR A 447 1.45 -27.04 2.43
N VAL A 448 1.35 -27.11 1.11
CA VAL A 448 0.11 -26.92 0.34
C VAL A 448 -0.15 -28.15 -0.49
N VAL A 449 -1.39 -28.64 -0.49
CA VAL A 449 -1.89 -29.59 -1.49
C VAL A 449 -2.90 -28.85 -2.36
N ALA A 450 -2.65 -28.77 -3.66
CA ALA A 450 -3.45 -28.05 -4.62
C ALA A 450 -4.12 -28.99 -5.63
N LEU A 451 -5.30 -28.61 -6.10
CA LEU A 451 -6.05 -29.26 -7.18
C LEU A 451 -6.33 -28.22 -8.27
N LEU A 452 -5.92 -28.46 -9.50
CA LEU A 452 -6.28 -27.61 -10.63
C LEU A 452 -7.72 -27.88 -11.07
N THR A 453 -8.59 -26.86 -10.92
CA THR A 453 -10.03 -26.96 -11.19
C THR A 453 -10.45 -26.29 -12.50
N GLY A 454 -9.57 -25.53 -13.16
CA GLY A 454 -9.90 -24.90 -14.43
C GLY A 454 -8.70 -24.31 -15.17
N ILE A 455 -8.78 -24.32 -16.48
CA ILE A 455 -7.81 -23.72 -17.40
C ILE A 455 -8.59 -22.80 -18.33
N ARG A 456 -8.25 -21.51 -18.32
CA ARG A 456 -8.80 -20.52 -19.25
C ARG A 456 -7.71 -20.13 -20.25
N GLU A 457 -7.99 -20.35 -21.52
CA GLU A 457 -7.12 -19.93 -22.61
C GLU A 457 -7.36 -18.46 -22.97
N GLU A 458 -6.37 -17.82 -23.61
CA GLU A 458 -6.52 -16.46 -24.11
C GLU A 458 -7.53 -16.42 -25.26
N GLY A 459 -8.42 -15.42 -25.26
CA GLY A 459 -9.33 -15.17 -26.38
C GLY A 459 -10.79 -15.15 -25.99
N VAL A 460 -11.62 -15.85 -26.76
CA VAL A 460 -13.07 -15.91 -26.53
C VAL A 460 -13.36 -16.89 -25.40
N PRO A 461 -14.03 -16.47 -24.30
CA PRO A 461 -14.38 -17.37 -23.21
C PRO A 461 -15.43 -18.40 -23.66
N ALA A 462 -15.41 -19.59 -23.06
CA ALA A 462 -16.51 -20.56 -23.27
C ALA A 462 -17.81 -20.01 -22.64
N LEU A 463 -18.96 -20.38 -23.23
CA LEU A 463 -20.27 -19.90 -22.75
C LEU A 463 -20.51 -20.27 -21.28
N GLU A 464 -20.06 -21.44 -20.87
CA GLU A 464 -20.19 -21.95 -19.51
C GLU A 464 -19.48 -21.05 -18.49
N ASP A 465 -18.30 -20.54 -18.82
CA ASP A 465 -17.50 -19.66 -17.95
C ASP A 465 -18.10 -18.27 -17.78
N VAL A 466 -18.89 -17.81 -18.76
CA VAL A 466 -19.49 -16.47 -18.80
C VAL A 466 -21.01 -16.48 -18.80
N ARG A 467 -21.62 -17.64 -18.54
CA ARG A 467 -23.07 -17.83 -18.59
C ARG A 467 -23.83 -16.78 -17.76
N GLU A 468 -23.43 -16.57 -16.52
CA GLU A 468 -24.10 -15.63 -15.63
C GLU A 468 -23.96 -14.17 -16.16
N LEU A 469 -22.77 -13.79 -16.59
CA LEU A 469 -22.51 -12.47 -17.17
C LEU A 469 -23.36 -12.24 -18.41
N PHE A 470 -23.32 -13.20 -19.35
CA PHE A 470 -24.07 -13.08 -20.60
C PHE A 470 -25.58 -13.17 -20.41
N THR A 471 -26.05 -13.88 -19.38
CA THR A 471 -27.48 -13.89 -19.02
C THR A 471 -27.93 -12.50 -18.56
N LYS A 472 -27.16 -11.81 -17.71
CA LYS A 472 -27.44 -10.44 -17.27
C LYS A 472 -27.41 -9.45 -18.44
N GLU A 473 -26.41 -9.56 -19.30
CA GLU A 473 -26.28 -8.68 -20.48
C GLU A 473 -27.42 -8.93 -21.50
N ALA A 474 -27.81 -10.18 -21.73
CA ALA A 474 -28.95 -10.52 -22.57
C ALA A 474 -30.28 -10.00 -22.01
N ALA A 475 -30.50 -10.13 -20.69
CA ALA A 475 -31.66 -9.57 -20.03
C ALA A 475 -31.70 -8.03 -20.16
N LYS A 476 -30.55 -7.39 -20.02
CA LYS A 476 -30.39 -5.94 -20.24
C LYS A 476 -30.73 -5.55 -21.69
N ALA A 477 -30.28 -6.34 -22.67
CA ALA A 477 -30.63 -6.13 -24.09
C ALA A 477 -32.13 -6.27 -24.35
N MET A 478 -32.77 -7.29 -23.77
CA MET A 478 -34.23 -7.48 -23.87
C MET A 478 -35.02 -6.31 -23.23
N LYS A 479 -34.56 -5.82 -22.07
CA LYS A 479 -35.14 -4.61 -21.45
C LYS A 479 -35.02 -3.41 -22.39
N ALA A 480 -33.85 -3.20 -22.98
CA ALA A 480 -33.60 -2.11 -23.91
C ALA A 480 -34.59 -2.16 -25.09
N GLU A 481 -34.75 -3.33 -25.72
CA GLU A 481 -35.73 -3.52 -26.82
C GLU A 481 -37.16 -3.24 -26.38
N ALA A 482 -37.57 -3.74 -25.22
CA ALA A 482 -38.90 -3.50 -24.68
C ALA A 482 -39.14 -2.01 -24.36
N TYR A 483 -38.14 -1.33 -23.83
CA TYR A 483 -38.26 0.11 -23.54
C TYR A 483 -38.27 0.95 -24.82
N ILE A 484 -37.43 0.63 -25.80
CA ILE A 484 -37.44 1.25 -27.11
C ILE A 484 -38.85 1.12 -27.75
N ALA A 485 -39.41 -0.08 -27.74
CA ALA A 485 -40.74 -0.30 -28.28
C ALA A 485 -41.83 0.53 -27.58
N LYS A 486 -41.75 0.66 -26.24
CA LYS A 486 -42.68 1.50 -25.46
C LYS A 486 -42.53 2.99 -25.74
N MET A 487 -41.31 3.45 -26.02
CA MET A 487 -40.96 4.87 -26.21
C MET A 487 -41.03 5.31 -27.67
N GLN A 488 -41.07 4.36 -28.62
CA GLN A 488 -41.06 4.64 -30.06
C GLN A 488 -42.21 5.55 -30.51
N GLY A 489 -41.87 6.63 -31.24
CA GLY A 489 -42.81 7.57 -31.79
C GLY A 489 -43.41 8.56 -30.79
N LYS A 490 -43.01 8.53 -29.53
CA LYS A 490 -43.49 9.42 -28.49
C LYS A 490 -42.59 10.65 -28.38
N THR A 491 -43.17 11.83 -28.63
CA THR A 491 -42.47 13.12 -28.60
C THR A 491 -42.91 14.01 -27.42
N ASP A 492 -44.07 13.73 -26.79
CA ASP A 492 -44.48 14.39 -25.55
C ASP A 492 -43.76 13.78 -24.35
N LEU A 493 -42.75 14.47 -23.85
CA LEU A 493 -41.95 14.01 -22.72
C LEU A 493 -42.75 13.90 -21.41
N ASN A 494 -43.76 14.77 -21.19
CA ASN A 494 -44.58 14.74 -19.97
C ASN A 494 -45.50 13.52 -19.95
N GLY A 495 -46.16 13.24 -21.06
CA GLY A 495 -46.96 12.04 -21.24
C GLY A 495 -46.11 10.77 -21.12
N LEU A 496 -44.93 10.75 -21.75
CA LEU A 496 -44.02 9.65 -21.68
C LEU A 496 -43.48 9.41 -20.26
N ALA A 497 -43.10 10.47 -19.53
CA ALA A 497 -42.65 10.37 -18.14
C ALA A 497 -43.75 9.76 -17.24
N THR A 498 -45.00 10.20 -17.38
CA THR A 498 -46.13 9.65 -16.62
C THR A 498 -46.32 8.16 -16.91
N GLU A 499 -46.29 7.76 -18.20
CA GLU A 499 -46.44 6.35 -18.60
C GLU A 499 -45.34 5.44 -18.07
N LEU A 500 -44.12 5.96 -18.02
CA LEU A 500 -42.96 5.20 -17.52
C LEU A 500 -42.79 5.25 -16.00
N GLY A 501 -43.64 5.99 -15.29
CA GLY A 501 -43.57 6.16 -13.84
C GLY A 501 -42.37 6.98 -13.39
N GLY A 502 -41.90 7.91 -14.23
CA GLY A 502 -40.75 8.77 -13.99
C GLY A 502 -41.07 10.27 -14.05
N SER A 503 -40.07 11.09 -14.25
CA SER A 503 -40.20 12.55 -14.43
C SER A 503 -39.35 13.03 -15.59
N VAL A 504 -39.73 14.14 -16.18
CA VAL A 504 -38.89 14.86 -17.14
C VAL A 504 -37.73 15.50 -16.39
N GLN A 505 -36.54 15.23 -16.85
CA GLN A 505 -35.29 15.82 -16.34
C GLN A 505 -34.74 16.81 -17.36
N SER A 506 -33.84 17.71 -16.92
CA SER A 506 -33.24 18.70 -17.79
C SER A 506 -31.73 18.80 -17.54
N ALA A 507 -31.02 19.12 -18.59
CA ALA A 507 -29.61 19.49 -18.56
C ALA A 507 -29.46 20.89 -19.15
N THR A 508 -28.63 21.73 -18.55
CA THR A 508 -28.34 23.08 -19.05
C THR A 508 -26.84 23.18 -19.31
N ASP A 509 -26.48 23.72 -20.48
CA ASP A 509 -25.10 23.96 -20.89
C ASP A 509 -24.15 22.76 -20.77
N MET A 510 -24.66 21.54 -21.02
CA MET A 510 -23.86 20.34 -21.03
C MET A 510 -22.83 20.41 -22.16
N LEU A 511 -21.56 20.14 -21.84
CA LEU A 511 -20.48 20.16 -22.83
C LEU A 511 -20.50 18.88 -23.69
N TYR A 512 -20.08 18.99 -24.94
CA TYR A 512 -20.00 17.85 -25.86
C TYR A 512 -19.02 16.75 -25.39
N ASN A 513 -17.93 17.13 -24.72
CA ASN A 513 -17.00 16.18 -24.15
C ASN A 513 -17.42 15.60 -22.79
N SER A 514 -18.66 15.84 -22.35
CA SER A 514 -19.21 15.20 -21.15
C SER A 514 -19.37 13.70 -21.37
N PHE A 515 -19.07 12.93 -20.33
CA PHE A 515 -19.18 11.45 -20.37
C PHE A 515 -20.57 10.98 -19.94
N SER A 516 -21.32 11.82 -19.22
CA SER A 516 -22.56 11.44 -18.56
C SER A 516 -23.64 12.47 -18.77
N ILE A 517 -24.88 11.99 -18.76
CA ILE A 517 -26.09 12.78 -18.68
C ILE A 517 -26.44 12.99 -17.19
N PRO A 518 -27.11 14.10 -16.79
CA PRO A 518 -27.59 14.27 -15.42
C PRO A 518 -28.31 13.01 -14.89
N GLY A 519 -27.95 12.56 -13.67
CA GLY A 519 -28.40 11.28 -13.13
C GLY A 519 -27.28 10.29 -12.89
N GLY A 520 -26.03 10.60 -13.31
CA GLY A 520 -24.82 9.98 -12.77
C GLY A 520 -24.23 8.80 -13.54
N TYR A 521 -24.66 8.54 -14.77
CA TYR A 521 -24.16 7.41 -15.57
C TYR A 521 -23.40 7.84 -16.80
N SER A 522 -22.33 7.09 -17.12
CA SER A 522 -21.59 7.27 -18.37
C SER A 522 -22.44 6.80 -19.55
N GLU A 523 -22.72 7.71 -20.50
CA GLU A 523 -23.61 7.48 -21.64
C GLU A 523 -23.00 8.06 -22.93
N PHE A 524 -21.79 7.66 -23.27
CA PHE A 524 -21.02 8.20 -24.41
C PHE A 524 -21.81 8.20 -25.73
N GLU A 525 -22.48 7.11 -26.04
CA GLU A 525 -23.22 6.95 -27.31
C GLU A 525 -24.46 7.86 -27.33
N VAL A 526 -25.15 7.97 -26.22
CA VAL A 526 -26.30 8.86 -26.09
C VAL A 526 -25.87 10.33 -26.18
N VAL A 527 -24.75 10.70 -25.53
CA VAL A 527 -24.17 12.05 -25.65
C VAL A 527 -23.86 12.38 -27.10
N GLY A 528 -23.15 11.49 -27.83
CA GLY A 528 -22.87 11.70 -29.23
C GLY A 528 -24.13 11.92 -30.10
N ARG A 529 -25.18 11.13 -29.86
CA ARG A 529 -26.43 11.20 -30.61
C ARG A 529 -27.29 12.43 -30.26
N LEU A 530 -27.33 12.85 -28.99
CA LEU A 530 -28.11 14.04 -28.60
C LEU A 530 -27.54 15.31 -29.20
N PHE A 531 -26.20 15.44 -29.36
CA PHE A 531 -25.62 16.62 -29.99
C PHE A 531 -25.81 16.67 -31.50
N ALA A 532 -26.26 15.58 -32.14
CA ALA A 532 -26.72 15.59 -33.54
C ALA A 532 -28.12 16.17 -33.74
N LEU A 533 -28.90 16.34 -32.67
CA LEU A 533 -30.26 16.93 -32.76
C LEU A 533 -30.22 18.43 -33.04
N GLU A 534 -31.18 18.92 -33.78
CA GLU A 534 -31.40 20.35 -33.97
C GLU A 534 -32.25 20.95 -32.84
N ASN A 535 -32.21 22.27 -32.67
CA ASN A 535 -33.02 22.97 -31.68
C ASN A 535 -34.52 22.69 -31.91
N GLY A 536 -35.23 22.31 -30.86
CA GLY A 536 -36.64 21.92 -30.92
C GLY A 536 -36.88 20.48 -31.39
N GLN A 537 -35.86 19.74 -31.79
CA GLN A 537 -36.00 18.36 -32.23
C GLN A 537 -36.04 17.41 -31.03
N THR A 538 -36.97 16.43 -31.12
CA THR A 538 -37.04 15.31 -30.18
C THR A 538 -36.46 14.06 -30.83
N SER A 539 -35.63 13.32 -30.10
CA SER A 539 -34.96 12.10 -30.58
C SER A 539 -35.96 10.95 -30.74
N VAL A 540 -35.57 9.97 -31.55
CA VAL A 540 -36.07 8.59 -31.38
C VAL A 540 -35.54 8.04 -30.05
N PRO A 541 -36.07 6.93 -29.52
CA PRO A 541 -35.47 6.29 -28.34
C PRO A 541 -33.99 5.97 -28.56
N LEU A 542 -33.13 6.50 -27.69
CA LEU A 542 -31.68 6.31 -27.70
C LEU A 542 -31.29 5.24 -26.67
N LYS A 543 -30.75 4.14 -27.15
CA LYS A 543 -30.20 3.09 -26.28
C LYS A 543 -28.91 3.60 -25.67
N GLY A 544 -28.87 3.66 -24.34
CA GLY A 544 -27.69 3.95 -23.57
C GLY A 544 -27.15 2.71 -22.84
N GLU A 545 -26.05 2.90 -22.11
CA GLU A 545 -25.45 1.84 -21.30
C GLU A 545 -26.31 1.48 -20.09
N ASN A 546 -26.99 2.43 -19.49
CA ASN A 546 -27.74 2.23 -18.22
C ASN A 546 -29.25 2.47 -18.36
N ALA A 547 -29.71 3.06 -19.45
CA ALA A 547 -31.12 3.39 -19.70
C ALA A 547 -31.40 3.55 -21.18
N VAL A 548 -32.70 3.60 -21.53
CA VAL A 548 -33.19 4.14 -22.81
C VAL A 548 -33.70 5.56 -22.59
N TYR A 549 -33.32 6.46 -23.47
CA TYR A 549 -33.59 7.90 -23.36
C TYR A 549 -34.44 8.39 -24.53
N VAL A 550 -35.36 9.32 -24.27
CA VAL A 550 -35.92 10.22 -25.29
C VAL A 550 -35.54 11.64 -24.87
N VAL A 551 -34.86 12.34 -25.77
CA VAL A 551 -34.29 13.67 -25.53
C VAL A 551 -34.94 14.69 -26.44
N SER A 552 -35.35 15.84 -25.89
CA SER A 552 -35.81 17.00 -26.65
C SER A 552 -34.82 18.14 -26.50
N MET A 553 -34.16 18.52 -27.61
CA MET A 553 -33.17 19.59 -27.64
C MET A 553 -33.86 20.95 -27.47
N THR A 554 -33.45 21.68 -26.43
CA THR A 554 -33.97 23.03 -26.18
C THR A 554 -33.08 24.08 -26.87
N ASN A 555 -31.77 23.98 -26.68
CA ASN A 555 -30.85 24.92 -27.28
C ASN A 555 -29.48 24.28 -27.45
N LYS A 556 -28.86 24.52 -28.59
CA LYS A 556 -27.47 24.13 -28.88
C LYS A 556 -26.66 25.40 -29.14
N THR A 557 -25.65 25.64 -28.31
CA THR A 557 -24.74 26.79 -28.43
C THR A 557 -23.46 26.33 -29.12
N PRO A 558 -23.16 26.83 -30.34
CA PRO A 558 -21.96 26.47 -31.06
C PRO A 558 -20.69 26.80 -30.26
N ALA A 559 -19.62 26.08 -30.53
CA ALA A 559 -18.32 26.28 -29.89
C ALA A 559 -17.66 27.63 -30.23
N GLY A 560 -18.18 28.33 -31.24
CA GLY A 560 -17.55 29.52 -31.83
C GLY A 560 -16.36 29.16 -32.75
N GLU A 561 -15.95 30.13 -33.58
CA GLU A 561 -14.78 29.96 -34.43
C GLU A 561 -13.49 30.08 -33.60
N ALA A 562 -12.69 29.06 -33.59
CA ALA A 562 -11.33 29.12 -33.02
C ALA A 562 -10.36 29.70 -34.04
N THR A 563 -9.99 30.95 -33.85
CA THR A 563 -8.99 31.66 -34.71
C THR A 563 -7.57 31.21 -34.40
N ASP A 564 -7.30 30.77 -33.16
CA ASP A 564 -6.02 30.21 -32.72
C ASP A 564 -6.27 28.91 -31.93
N LEU A 565 -5.69 27.81 -32.37
CA LEU A 565 -5.76 26.48 -31.76
C LEU A 565 -4.42 26.06 -31.10
N SER A 566 -3.53 27.01 -30.84
CA SER A 566 -2.18 26.73 -30.30
C SER A 566 -2.25 26.12 -28.90
N THR A 567 -3.19 26.56 -28.08
CA THR A 567 -3.41 26.03 -26.70
C THR A 567 -3.89 24.60 -26.73
N GLU A 568 -4.91 24.29 -27.56
CA GLU A 568 -5.44 22.93 -27.73
C GLU A 568 -4.39 22.00 -28.27
N LYS A 569 -3.64 22.41 -29.30
CA LYS A 569 -2.51 21.65 -29.86
C LYS A 569 -1.47 21.33 -28.79
N SER A 570 -1.05 22.34 -28.02
CA SER A 570 -0.05 22.19 -26.97
C SER A 570 -0.53 21.25 -25.87
N SER A 571 -1.76 21.42 -25.41
CA SER A 571 -2.37 20.58 -24.36
C SER A 571 -2.52 19.11 -24.81
N LEU A 572 -3.01 18.88 -26.02
CA LEU A 572 -3.16 17.54 -26.59
C LEU A 572 -1.79 16.88 -26.81
N LEU A 573 -0.82 17.65 -27.33
CA LEU A 573 0.54 17.17 -27.54
C LEU A 573 1.19 16.75 -26.21
N GLN A 574 1.11 17.58 -25.19
CA GLN A 574 1.65 17.27 -23.86
C GLN A 574 1.02 16.01 -23.26
N ARG A 575 -0.32 15.88 -23.36
CA ARG A 575 -1.06 14.70 -22.89
C ARG A 575 -0.62 13.43 -23.62
N THR A 576 -0.48 13.50 -24.95
CA THR A 576 -0.07 12.35 -25.76
C THR A 576 1.38 11.98 -25.51
N GLN A 577 2.28 12.97 -25.42
CA GLN A 577 3.69 12.74 -25.09
C GLN A 577 3.88 12.15 -23.69
N GLY A 578 3.03 12.52 -22.70
CA GLY A 578 3.03 11.93 -21.36
C GLY A 578 2.71 10.42 -21.36
N ARG A 579 1.89 9.95 -22.31
CA ARG A 579 1.59 8.52 -22.48
C ARG A 579 2.77 7.72 -23.02
N VAL A 580 3.67 8.35 -23.77
CA VAL A 580 4.83 7.68 -24.36
C VAL A 580 5.76 7.12 -23.30
N ASP A 581 5.98 7.84 -22.18
CA ASP A 581 6.89 7.39 -21.11
C ASP A 581 6.50 6.03 -20.53
N ASN A 582 5.20 5.79 -20.39
CA ASN A 582 4.67 4.55 -19.83
C ASN A 582 4.31 3.51 -20.91
N GLY A 583 4.01 3.95 -22.13
CA GLY A 583 3.49 3.12 -23.20
C GLY A 583 4.56 2.48 -24.09
N VAL A 584 5.70 3.15 -24.30
CA VAL A 584 6.69 2.70 -25.27
C VAL A 584 7.24 1.31 -25.00
N PHE A 585 7.59 1.02 -23.76
CA PHE A 585 8.08 -0.32 -23.39
C PHE A 585 7.02 -1.39 -23.55
N ASN A 586 5.77 -1.12 -23.14
CA ASN A 586 4.69 -2.08 -23.27
C ASN A 586 4.38 -2.39 -24.74
N ALA A 587 4.34 -1.37 -25.58
CA ALA A 587 4.14 -1.54 -27.03
C ALA A 587 5.27 -2.36 -27.66
N LEU A 588 6.53 -2.09 -27.31
CA LEU A 588 7.66 -2.86 -27.79
C LEU A 588 7.64 -4.31 -27.31
N ARG A 589 7.31 -4.52 -26.04
CA ARG A 589 7.17 -5.86 -25.44
C ARG A 589 6.11 -6.70 -26.19
N GLU A 590 5.00 -6.07 -26.52
CA GLU A 590 3.91 -6.70 -27.29
C GLU A 590 4.33 -6.97 -28.73
N ALA A 591 4.93 -5.98 -29.41
CA ALA A 591 5.39 -6.12 -30.79
C ALA A 591 6.45 -7.21 -30.97
N VAL A 592 7.35 -7.39 -30.00
CA VAL A 592 8.38 -8.45 -30.01
C VAL A 592 7.82 -9.81 -29.56
N GLY A 593 6.59 -9.86 -29.06
CA GLY A 593 5.94 -11.10 -28.61
C GLY A 593 6.64 -11.72 -27.39
N VAL A 594 7.07 -10.91 -26.41
CA VAL A 594 7.72 -11.42 -25.19
C VAL A 594 6.76 -12.31 -24.43
N LYS A 595 7.13 -13.58 -24.25
CA LYS A 595 6.42 -14.53 -23.40
C LYS A 595 7.10 -14.62 -22.05
N ASP A 596 6.35 -14.38 -20.98
CA ASP A 596 6.83 -14.53 -19.61
C ASP A 596 6.56 -15.95 -19.10
N ASN A 597 7.58 -16.79 -19.17
CA ASN A 597 7.51 -18.17 -18.71
C ASN A 597 8.08 -18.37 -17.28
N ARG A 598 8.37 -17.28 -16.56
CA ARG A 598 8.95 -17.39 -15.21
C ARG A 598 8.05 -18.15 -14.24
N SER A 599 6.74 -18.06 -14.41
CA SER A 599 5.77 -18.81 -13.60
C SER A 599 5.86 -20.34 -13.76
N LEU A 600 6.57 -20.84 -14.77
CA LEU A 600 6.84 -22.27 -14.93
C LEU A 600 8.04 -22.75 -14.11
N TYR A 601 8.90 -21.84 -13.65
CA TYR A 601 10.20 -22.17 -13.03
C TYR A 601 10.42 -21.54 -11.64
N TYR A 602 9.75 -20.43 -11.34
CA TYR A 602 9.94 -19.66 -10.11
C TYR A 602 8.62 -19.34 -9.45
#